data_cf1db9063902a7f36062093fb5dcdc0e
#
_entry.id   cf1db9063902a7f36062093fb5dcdc0e
#
_cell.length_a   1.000
_cell.length_b   1.000
_cell.length_c   1.000
_cell.angle_alpha   90.00
_cell.angle_beta   90.00
_cell.angle_gamma   90.00
#
_symmetry.space_group_name_H-M   'P 1'
#
loop_
_entity.id
_entity.type
_entity.pdbx_description
1 polymer ?
#
loop_
_entity_poly.entity_id
_entity_poly.type
_entity_poly.pdbx_seq_one_letter_code
_entity_poly.pdbx_strand_id
1 'polypeptide(L)'
;RRTQDTLNGQYQFLDLSYAQFVRLDNRYILAKKLNLISSIHFKAEAGAGIPYGNTKTSLPYDYSFYAGGSNDNRGWRARSLGPGSYKYHLDTNRTLTQIGDVRIGASLEYRFSLGETLKGAIFSDVGNIWTYNEDSRNAQFKIQNVIQEMAVAAGFGLRVDLEYFVVRLDLGLPVYNPAYNQGARWVFQDFISRKTY
;
A
#
# COMPACT_ATOMS: atom_id res chain seq x y z
N ARG A 1 -38.25 -5.73 2.57
CA ARG A 1 -38.40 -5.54 4.03
C ARG A 1 -37.09 -5.97 4.71
N ARG A 2 -36.53 -5.13 5.58
CA ARG A 2 -35.35 -5.46 6.37
C ARG A 2 -35.79 -6.31 7.54
N THR A 3 -35.26 -7.51 7.68
CA THR A 3 -35.50 -8.43 8.79
C THR A 3 -34.20 -8.73 9.51
N GLN A 4 -34.25 -9.17 10.75
CA GLN A 4 -33.10 -9.66 11.49
C GLN A 4 -33.27 -11.16 11.67
N ASP A 5 -32.27 -11.93 11.31
CA ASP A 5 -32.24 -13.37 11.54
C ASP A 5 -32.21 -13.65 13.05
N THR A 6 -33.15 -14.44 13.51
CA THR A 6 -33.31 -14.77 14.93
C THR A 6 -32.21 -15.71 15.46
N LEU A 7 -31.54 -16.47 14.58
CA LEU A 7 -30.48 -17.40 14.93
C LEU A 7 -29.10 -16.72 15.04
N ASN A 8 -28.78 -15.85 14.09
CA ASN A 8 -27.44 -15.23 13.97
C ASN A 8 -27.42 -13.73 14.30
N GLY A 9 -28.59 -13.12 14.53
CA GLY A 9 -28.73 -11.70 14.76
C GLY A 9 -28.30 -10.80 13.57
N GLN A 10 -28.09 -11.39 12.39
CA GLN A 10 -27.66 -10.68 11.20
C GLN A 10 -28.87 -9.99 10.52
N TYR A 11 -28.62 -8.82 9.99
CA TYR A 11 -29.61 -8.12 9.16
C TYR A 11 -29.67 -8.75 7.77
N GLN A 12 -30.88 -9.01 7.32
CA GLN A 12 -31.18 -9.60 6.02
C GLN A 12 -32.07 -8.69 5.17
N PHE A 13 -31.88 -8.76 3.87
CA PHE A 13 -32.75 -8.19 2.87
C PHE A 13 -33.12 -9.28 1.88
N LEU A 14 -34.41 -9.59 1.72
CA LEU A 14 -34.90 -10.73 0.93
C LEU A 14 -34.20 -12.04 1.31
N ASP A 15 -34.09 -12.29 2.63
CA ASP A 15 -33.46 -13.50 3.23
C ASP A 15 -31.95 -13.67 2.91
N LEU A 16 -31.29 -12.64 2.38
CA LEU A 16 -29.86 -12.61 2.13
C LEU A 16 -29.16 -11.68 3.12
N SER A 17 -28.15 -12.19 3.79
CA SER A 17 -27.24 -11.38 4.62
C SER A 17 -26.38 -10.48 3.72
N TYR A 18 -26.23 -9.22 4.12
CA TYR A 18 -25.44 -8.23 3.37
C TYR A 18 -24.38 -7.57 4.23
N ALA A 19 -23.28 -7.20 3.59
CA ALA A 19 -22.21 -6.45 4.22
C ALA A 19 -22.60 -4.99 4.47
N GLN A 20 -22.17 -4.45 5.62
CA GLN A 20 -22.43 -3.07 6.02
C GLN A 20 -21.13 -2.38 6.39
N PHE A 21 -20.76 -1.39 5.60
CA PHE A 21 -19.55 -0.58 5.83
C PHE A 21 -19.71 0.78 5.16
N VAL A 22 -18.91 1.73 5.62
CA VAL A 22 -18.66 3.00 4.92
C VAL A 22 -17.19 3.02 4.50
N ARG A 23 -16.91 3.37 3.25
CA ARG A 23 -15.55 3.49 2.74
C ARG A 23 -15.37 4.84 2.06
N LEU A 24 -14.29 5.51 2.45
CA LEU A 24 -13.79 6.71 1.80
C LEU A 24 -12.40 6.42 1.23
N ASP A 25 -12.17 6.82 -0.01
CA ASP A 25 -10.87 6.67 -0.67
C ASP A 25 -10.57 7.97 -1.43
N ASN A 26 -9.46 8.60 -1.09
CA ASN A 26 -9.02 9.86 -1.69
C ASN A 26 -7.66 9.67 -2.35
N ARG A 27 -7.55 10.23 -3.55
CA ARG A 27 -6.28 10.27 -4.29
C ARG A 27 -6.03 11.67 -4.81
N TYR A 28 -4.86 12.19 -4.52
CA TYR A 28 -4.37 13.45 -5.04
C TYR A 28 -3.16 13.20 -5.95
N ILE A 29 -3.18 13.77 -7.15
CA ILE A 29 -2.09 13.65 -8.12
C ILE A 29 -1.70 15.05 -8.58
N LEU A 30 -0.40 15.35 -8.49
CA LEU A 30 0.20 16.56 -8.99
C LEU A 30 1.34 16.22 -9.95
N ALA A 31 1.29 16.79 -11.16
CA ALA A 31 2.38 16.70 -12.13
C ALA A 31 2.82 18.12 -12.49
N LYS A 32 4.08 18.44 -12.27
CA LYS A 32 4.65 19.77 -12.57
C LYS A 32 5.86 19.64 -13.48
N LYS A 33 5.82 20.26 -14.64
CA LYS A 33 7.01 20.44 -15.49
C LYS A 33 7.93 21.46 -14.83
N LEU A 34 9.20 21.13 -14.65
CA LEU A 34 10.23 22.01 -14.13
C LEU A 34 10.91 22.79 -15.26
N ASN A 35 11.16 22.08 -16.37
CA ASN A 35 11.72 22.63 -17.60
C ASN A 35 11.32 21.73 -18.80
N LEU A 36 11.91 21.95 -19.97
CA LEU A 36 11.60 21.20 -21.19
C LEU A 36 11.94 19.70 -21.11
N ILE A 37 12.88 19.33 -20.23
CA ILE A 37 13.41 17.96 -20.15
C ILE A 37 13.10 17.27 -18.82
N SER A 38 12.49 17.96 -17.85
CA SER A 38 12.23 17.34 -16.55
C SER A 38 10.89 17.74 -15.93
N SER A 39 10.35 16.83 -15.10
CA SER A 39 9.10 17.01 -14.38
C SER A 39 9.11 16.28 -13.02
N ILE A 40 8.32 16.80 -12.09
CA ILE A 40 8.04 16.14 -10.82
C ILE A 40 6.59 15.65 -10.83
N HIS A 41 6.42 14.43 -10.37
CA HIS A 41 5.12 13.80 -10.18
C HIS A 41 4.97 13.42 -8.70
N PHE A 42 3.93 13.91 -8.10
CA PHE A 42 3.57 13.58 -6.72
C PHE A 42 2.19 12.93 -6.70
N LYS A 43 2.06 11.88 -5.93
CA LYS A 43 0.79 11.18 -5.67
C LYS A 43 0.65 10.99 -4.16
N ALA A 44 -0.51 11.30 -3.62
CA ALA A 44 -0.87 10.97 -2.24
C ALA A 44 -2.21 10.24 -2.23
N GLU A 45 -2.33 9.25 -1.37
CA GLU A 45 -3.52 8.41 -1.24
C GLU A 45 -3.83 8.23 0.24
N ALA A 46 -5.10 8.40 0.59
CA ALA A 46 -5.60 8.15 1.93
C ALA A 46 -7.00 7.55 1.85
N GLY A 47 -7.21 6.42 2.48
CA GLY A 47 -8.49 5.74 2.51
C GLY A 47 -8.77 5.14 3.87
N ALA A 48 -10.04 5.10 4.23
CA ALA A 48 -10.51 4.45 5.44
C ALA A 48 -11.86 3.78 5.21
N GLY A 49 -12.03 2.62 5.79
CA GLY A 49 -13.27 1.87 5.80
C GLY A 49 -13.68 1.52 7.23
N ILE A 50 -14.93 1.77 7.57
CA ILE A 50 -15.50 1.48 8.88
C ILE A 50 -16.53 0.38 8.69
N PRO A 51 -16.22 -0.86 9.11
CA PRO A 51 -17.18 -1.95 9.12
C PRO A 51 -18.16 -1.79 10.27
N TYR A 52 -19.43 -2.11 10.04
CA TYR A 52 -20.47 -2.09 11.06
C TYR A 52 -21.58 -3.11 10.78
N GLY A 53 -22.53 -3.25 11.69
CA GLY A 53 -23.67 -4.14 11.52
C GLY A 53 -23.26 -5.61 11.35
N ASN A 54 -23.55 -6.19 10.19
CA ASN A 54 -23.19 -7.57 9.89
C ASN A 54 -21.67 -7.77 9.68
N THR A 55 -20.93 -6.70 9.34
CA THR A 55 -19.50 -6.73 9.01
C THR A 55 -18.70 -6.08 10.14
N LYS A 56 -18.68 -6.71 11.33
CA LYS A 56 -18.15 -6.07 12.54
C LYS A 56 -16.61 -6.01 12.62
N THR A 57 -15.91 -6.93 11.98
CA THR A 57 -14.46 -7.14 12.21
C THR A 57 -13.58 -6.40 11.20
N SER A 58 -13.86 -6.50 9.93
CA SER A 58 -13.07 -5.92 8.83
C SER A 58 -13.94 -5.70 7.61
N LEU A 59 -13.45 -4.93 6.65
CA LEU A 59 -14.11 -4.81 5.35
C LEU A 59 -14.17 -6.16 4.63
N PRO A 60 -15.19 -6.40 3.79
CA PRO A 60 -15.18 -7.52 2.87
C PRO A 60 -13.93 -7.47 1.98
N TYR A 61 -13.41 -8.64 1.61
CA TYR A 61 -12.17 -8.78 0.85
C TYR A 61 -12.08 -7.88 -0.39
N ASP A 62 -13.16 -7.81 -1.17
CA ASP A 62 -13.21 -7.03 -2.40
C ASP A 62 -13.17 -5.51 -2.17
N TYR A 63 -13.48 -5.08 -0.96
CA TYR A 63 -13.50 -3.67 -0.55
C TYR A 63 -12.35 -3.30 0.38
N SER A 64 -11.51 -4.27 0.75
CA SER A 64 -10.33 -4.03 1.57
C SER A 64 -9.26 -3.25 0.82
N PHE A 65 -8.42 -2.54 1.55
CA PHE A 65 -7.26 -1.87 1.01
C PHE A 65 -6.07 -2.83 0.94
N TYR A 66 -5.23 -2.61 -0.05
CA TYR A 66 -3.99 -3.33 -0.28
C TYR A 66 -2.84 -2.35 -0.44
N ALA A 67 -1.61 -2.79 -0.17
CA ALA A 67 -0.41 -2.02 -0.44
C ALA A 67 0.66 -2.87 -1.14
N GLY A 68 1.54 -2.17 -1.87
CA GLY A 68 2.58 -2.75 -2.72
C GLY A 68 2.17 -2.92 -4.18
N GLY A 69 3.18 -2.97 -5.04
CA GLY A 69 3.05 -3.15 -6.47
C GLY A 69 3.46 -1.92 -7.29
N SER A 70 3.52 -2.10 -8.60
CA SER A 70 4.10 -1.13 -9.56
C SER A 70 3.42 0.24 -9.59
N ASN A 71 2.20 0.36 -9.14
CA ASN A 71 1.45 1.62 -9.09
C ASN A 71 1.26 2.16 -7.68
N ASP A 72 1.88 1.52 -6.69
CA ASP A 72 1.79 1.86 -5.28
C ASP A 72 3.20 1.96 -4.68
N ASN A 73 3.55 1.14 -3.71
CA ASN A 73 4.89 1.06 -3.15
C ASN A 73 5.70 0.00 -3.93
N ARG A 74 6.59 0.49 -4.82
CA ARG A 74 7.33 -0.34 -5.80
C ARG A 74 8.42 -1.22 -5.20
N GLY A 75 8.74 -1.06 -3.92
CA GLY A 75 9.65 -1.95 -3.20
C GLY A 75 9.03 -3.30 -2.82
N TRP A 76 7.73 -3.46 -2.95
CA TRP A 76 6.98 -4.67 -2.62
C TRP A 76 6.19 -5.20 -3.81
N ARG A 77 5.99 -6.51 -3.82
CA ARG A 77 5.06 -7.14 -4.76
C ARG A 77 3.65 -6.63 -4.52
N ALA A 78 2.80 -6.74 -5.53
CA ALA A 78 1.40 -6.38 -5.41
C ALA A 78 0.75 -7.11 -4.22
N ARG A 79 0.04 -6.35 -3.36
CA ARG A 79 -0.69 -6.87 -2.20
C ARG A 79 0.19 -7.60 -1.18
N SER A 80 1.46 -7.24 -1.05
CA SER A 80 2.39 -7.90 -0.13
C SER A 80 2.94 -7.00 0.97
N LEU A 81 2.49 -5.76 1.07
CA LEU A 81 2.90 -4.82 2.10
C LEU A 81 1.83 -4.67 3.18
N GLY A 82 2.24 -4.69 4.45
CA GLY A 82 1.39 -4.48 5.62
C GLY A 82 0.67 -5.74 6.10
N PRO A 83 -0.34 -5.61 6.95
CA PRO A 83 -0.76 -4.38 7.62
C PRO A 83 0.16 -3.98 8.78
N GLY A 84 0.37 -2.67 8.96
CA GLY A 84 1.22 -2.12 10.02
C GLY A 84 2.61 -2.73 10.09
N SER A 85 3.01 -3.14 11.30
CA SER A 85 4.28 -3.85 11.55
C SER A 85 4.13 -5.37 11.58
N TYR A 86 3.08 -5.92 11.01
CA TYR A 86 2.85 -7.36 11.02
C TYR A 86 3.98 -8.14 10.34
N LYS A 87 4.49 -9.15 11.06
CA LYS A 87 5.65 -9.94 10.62
C LYS A 87 5.24 -11.10 9.70
N TYR A 88 4.69 -10.78 8.55
CA TYR A 88 4.18 -11.75 7.58
C TYR A 88 5.21 -12.81 7.15
N HIS A 89 6.50 -12.49 7.21
CA HIS A 89 7.59 -13.42 6.85
C HIS A 89 7.79 -14.55 7.86
N LEU A 90 7.28 -14.39 9.10
CA LEU A 90 7.32 -15.41 10.15
C LEU A 90 6.04 -16.25 10.18
N ASP A 91 4.99 -15.84 9.45
CA ASP A 91 3.74 -16.55 9.43
C ASP A 91 3.82 -17.75 8.46
N THR A 92 3.58 -18.93 8.98
CA THR A 92 3.54 -20.18 8.19
C THR A 92 2.23 -20.31 7.41
N ASN A 93 1.16 -19.65 7.84
CA ASN A 93 -0.15 -19.61 7.16
C ASN A 93 -0.20 -18.47 6.12
N ARG A 94 0.62 -18.56 5.09
CA ARG A 94 0.75 -17.57 4.01
C ARG A 94 -0.49 -17.36 3.14
N THR A 95 -1.59 -17.97 3.45
CA THR A 95 -2.86 -17.84 2.70
C THR A 95 -3.58 -16.55 2.94
N LEU A 96 -3.23 -15.79 3.97
CA LEU A 96 -3.90 -14.57 4.29
C LEU A 96 -3.23 -13.40 3.60
N THR A 97 -3.90 -12.92 2.65
CA THR A 97 -3.75 -11.66 1.97
C THR A 97 -3.52 -10.53 2.96
N GLN A 98 -2.54 -9.74 2.65
CA GLN A 98 -2.25 -8.52 3.39
C GLN A 98 -3.29 -7.48 3.03
N ILE A 99 -4.39 -7.49 3.79
CA ILE A 99 -5.53 -6.59 3.65
C ILE A 99 -5.64 -5.68 4.87
N GLY A 100 -6.19 -4.50 4.65
CA GLY A 100 -6.46 -3.52 5.69
C GLY A 100 -7.75 -2.75 5.44
N ASP A 101 -8.19 -2.03 6.46
CA ASP A 101 -9.36 -1.16 6.42
C ASP A 101 -8.98 0.32 6.31
N VAL A 102 -7.71 0.64 6.60
CA VAL A 102 -7.14 1.98 6.47
C VAL A 102 -5.90 1.91 5.57
N ARG A 103 -5.71 2.91 4.72
CA ARG A 103 -4.54 3.04 3.84
C ARG A 103 -4.04 4.46 3.85
N ILE A 104 -2.72 4.63 3.91
CA ILE A 104 -2.05 5.90 3.67
C ILE A 104 -0.84 5.62 2.78
N GLY A 105 -0.64 6.43 1.75
CA GLY A 105 0.49 6.30 0.86
C GLY A 105 0.82 7.59 0.13
N ALA A 106 2.08 7.72 -0.24
CA ALA A 106 2.54 8.80 -1.12
C ALA A 106 3.68 8.31 -2.01
N SER A 107 3.81 8.92 -3.17
CA SER A 107 4.88 8.65 -4.13
C SER A 107 5.38 9.97 -4.69
N LEU A 108 6.69 10.12 -4.74
CA LEU A 108 7.37 11.24 -5.38
C LEU A 108 8.26 10.68 -6.48
N GLU A 109 8.12 11.19 -7.70
CA GLU A 109 8.89 10.75 -8.85
C GLU A 109 9.41 11.96 -9.63
N TYR A 110 10.74 12.01 -9.81
CA TYR A 110 11.41 12.95 -10.69
C TYR A 110 11.71 12.25 -12.01
N ARG A 111 11.19 12.80 -13.11
CA ARG A 111 11.41 12.31 -14.48
C ARG A 111 12.28 13.28 -15.26
N PHE A 112 13.18 12.72 -16.07
CA PHE A 112 14.08 13.50 -16.94
C PHE A 112 14.26 12.81 -18.29
N SER A 113 14.40 13.59 -19.36
CA SER A 113 14.65 13.06 -20.70
C SER A 113 16.10 12.63 -20.83
N LEU A 114 16.29 11.44 -21.41
CA LEU A 114 17.58 10.90 -21.84
C LEU A 114 17.73 10.96 -23.37
N GLY A 115 16.67 11.30 -24.08
CA GLY A 115 16.56 11.42 -25.51
C GLY A 115 15.12 11.75 -25.90
N GLU A 116 14.78 11.67 -27.17
CA GLU A 116 13.44 11.99 -27.66
C GLU A 116 12.39 10.99 -27.14
N THR A 117 12.69 9.71 -27.17
CA THR A 117 11.77 8.63 -26.79
C THR A 117 12.10 8.02 -25.43
N LEU A 118 13.31 8.24 -24.90
CA LEU A 118 13.76 7.62 -23.65
C LEU A 118 13.74 8.63 -22.51
N LYS A 119 13.08 8.27 -21.39
CA LYS A 119 13.03 9.06 -20.17
C LYS A 119 13.50 8.22 -18.98
N GLY A 120 14.33 8.82 -18.14
CA GLY A 120 14.70 8.27 -16.83
C GLY A 120 13.76 8.74 -15.74
N ALA A 121 13.67 8.00 -14.66
CA ALA A 121 12.98 8.42 -13.45
C ALA A 121 13.72 7.95 -12.20
N ILE A 122 13.67 8.77 -11.16
CA ILE A 122 14.06 8.42 -9.79
C ILE A 122 12.84 8.62 -8.93
N PHE A 123 12.56 7.68 -8.02
CA PHE A 123 11.37 7.74 -7.21
C PHE A 123 11.58 7.30 -5.77
N SER A 124 10.68 7.77 -4.92
CA SER A 124 10.50 7.26 -3.57
C SER A 124 9.02 7.07 -3.30
N ASP A 125 8.68 5.91 -2.77
CA ASP A 125 7.31 5.54 -2.38
C ASP A 125 7.28 5.30 -0.87
N VAL A 126 6.23 5.79 -0.22
CA VAL A 126 5.99 5.58 1.20
C VAL A 126 4.53 5.21 1.40
N GLY A 127 4.26 4.24 2.27
CA GLY A 127 2.87 3.86 2.53
C GLY A 127 2.75 2.58 3.33
N ASN A 128 1.54 2.34 3.81
CA ASN A 128 1.13 1.10 4.46
C ASN A 128 -0.39 1.01 4.53
N ILE A 129 -0.88 -0.12 4.99
CA ILE A 129 -2.28 -0.38 5.36
C ILE A 129 -2.36 -0.77 6.82
N TRP A 130 -3.55 -0.63 7.41
CA TRP A 130 -3.84 -1.01 8.80
C TRP A 130 -5.25 -1.57 8.89
N THR A 131 -5.52 -2.30 9.97
CA THR A 131 -6.88 -2.70 10.31
C THR A 131 -7.59 -1.59 11.10
N TYR A 132 -8.90 -1.50 10.98
CA TYR A 132 -9.72 -0.58 11.80
C TYR A 132 -9.87 -1.13 13.23
N ASN A 133 -10.24 -2.39 13.33
CA ASN A 133 -10.36 -3.09 14.60
C ASN A 133 -9.06 -3.82 14.95
N GLU A 134 -8.88 -4.09 16.24
CA GLU A 134 -7.78 -4.94 16.70
C GLU A 134 -8.01 -6.39 16.25
N ASP A 135 -6.97 -7.02 15.78
CA ASP A 135 -6.97 -8.41 15.36
C ASP A 135 -5.69 -9.14 15.81
N SER A 136 -5.57 -10.42 15.48
CA SER A 136 -4.41 -11.25 15.84
C SER A 136 -3.08 -10.76 15.27
N ARG A 137 -3.11 -9.85 14.28
CA ARG A 137 -1.92 -9.28 13.65
C ARG A 137 -1.36 -8.08 14.39
N ASN A 138 -2.09 -7.55 15.40
CA ASN A 138 -1.76 -6.31 16.13
C ASN A 138 -1.45 -5.13 15.19
N ALA A 139 -2.22 -5.02 14.11
CA ALA A 139 -2.01 -4.06 13.05
C ALA A 139 -3.09 -2.97 13.00
N GLN A 140 -3.75 -2.71 14.12
CA GLN A 140 -4.74 -1.66 14.26
C GLN A 140 -4.13 -0.28 14.00
N PHE A 141 -4.85 0.55 13.25
CA PHE A 141 -4.47 1.93 12.99
C PHE A 141 -4.38 2.73 14.29
N LYS A 142 -3.18 3.21 14.60
CA LYS A 142 -2.90 4.10 15.74
C LYS A 142 -2.04 5.25 15.24
N ILE A 143 -2.56 6.47 15.34
CA ILE A 143 -1.90 7.66 14.78
C ILE A 143 -0.47 7.86 15.31
N GLN A 144 -0.20 7.43 16.55
CA GLN A 144 1.13 7.50 17.17
C GLN A 144 2.16 6.62 16.48
N ASN A 145 1.71 5.51 15.88
CA ASN A 145 2.58 4.50 15.29
C ASN A 145 2.77 4.68 13.78
N VAL A 146 1.93 5.50 13.14
CA VAL A 146 1.88 5.63 11.66
C VAL A 146 3.27 5.84 11.07
N ILE A 147 4.05 6.78 11.59
CA ILE A 147 5.38 7.11 11.05
C ILE A 147 6.33 5.92 11.16
N GLN A 148 6.28 5.16 12.26
CA GLN A 148 7.15 4.01 12.49
C GLN A 148 6.73 2.77 11.69
N GLU A 149 5.48 2.75 11.23
CA GLU A 149 4.89 1.66 10.48
C GLU A 149 4.80 1.94 8.97
N MET A 150 5.15 3.16 8.53
CA MET A 150 5.26 3.48 7.11
C MET A 150 6.42 2.73 6.47
N ALA A 151 6.15 1.95 5.44
CA ALA A 151 7.19 1.34 4.63
C ALA A 151 7.71 2.35 3.60
N VAL A 152 9.02 2.36 3.38
CA VAL A 152 9.68 3.26 2.41
C VAL A 152 10.40 2.44 1.37
N ALA A 153 10.16 2.76 0.10
CA ALA A 153 10.93 2.28 -1.04
C ALA A 153 11.58 3.43 -1.80
N ALA A 154 12.66 3.14 -2.47
CA ALA A 154 13.28 4.02 -3.43
C ALA A 154 13.73 3.23 -4.66
N GLY A 155 13.89 3.91 -5.78
CA GLY A 155 14.29 3.22 -6.98
C GLY A 155 14.46 4.15 -8.18
N PHE A 156 14.75 3.53 -9.30
CA PHE A 156 14.85 4.19 -10.58
C PHE A 156 14.05 3.44 -11.64
N GLY A 157 13.70 4.13 -12.71
CA GLY A 157 12.93 3.56 -13.78
C GLY A 157 13.28 4.14 -15.12
N LEU A 158 12.98 3.38 -16.16
CA LEU A 158 13.05 3.80 -17.55
C LEU A 158 11.65 3.82 -18.15
N ARG A 159 11.40 4.78 -19.02
CA ARG A 159 10.17 4.92 -19.78
C ARG A 159 10.55 5.09 -21.24
N VAL A 160 10.02 4.23 -22.10
CA VAL A 160 10.14 4.32 -23.54
C VAL A 160 8.80 4.76 -24.11
N ASP A 161 8.77 5.96 -24.65
CA ASP A 161 7.58 6.58 -25.22
C ASP A 161 7.54 6.29 -26.74
N LEU A 162 6.58 5.46 -27.14
CA LEU A 162 6.46 4.96 -28.52
C LEU A 162 5.18 5.52 -29.19
N GLU A 163 4.85 6.80 -28.94
CA GLU A 163 3.67 7.52 -29.45
C GLU A 163 2.32 6.92 -29.03
N TYR A 164 2.10 5.62 -29.30
CA TYR A 164 0.85 4.92 -29.03
C TYR A 164 0.81 4.27 -27.64
N PHE A 165 1.96 3.95 -27.07
CA PHE A 165 2.07 3.36 -25.74
C PHE A 165 3.42 3.67 -25.09
N VAL A 166 3.42 3.65 -23.76
CA VAL A 166 4.63 3.87 -22.95
C VAL A 166 5.00 2.57 -22.26
N VAL A 167 6.18 2.05 -22.57
CA VAL A 167 6.78 0.94 -21.81
C VAL A 167 7.48 1.48 -20.60
N ARG A 168 7.16 0.95 -19.43
CA ARG A 168 7.75 1.35 -18.15
C ARG A 168 8.45 0.18 -17.49
N LEU A 169 9.71 0.37 -17.14
CA LEU A 169 10.53 -0.55 -16.36
C LEU A 169 10.97 0.15 -15.07
N ASP A 170 10.51 -0.33 -13.93
CA ASP A 170 10.87 0.22 -12.61
C ASP A 170 11.61 -0.82 -11.78
N LEU A 171 12.74 -0.42 -11.19
CA LEU A 171 13.45 -1.16 -10.17
C LEU A 171 13.28 -0.44 -8.83
N GLY A 172 12.40 -0.98 -7.98
CA GLY A 172 12.15 -0.48 -6.63
C GLY A 172 12.75 -1.41 -5.59
N LEU A 173 13.42 -0.82 -4.61
CA LEU A 173 14.02 -1.54 -3.50
C LEU A 173 13.42 -1.04 -2.18
N PRO A 174 13.10 -1.94 -1.23
CA PRO A 174 12.68 -1.53 0.10
C PRO A 174 13.87 -0.88 0.82
N VAL A 175 13.65 0.32 1.36
CA VAL A 175 14.62 1.07 2.16
C VAL A 175 14.33 0.88 3.65
N TYR A 176 13.05 0.97 4.02
CA TYR A 176 12.59 0.75 5.39
C TYR A 176 11.40 -0.19 5.38
N ASN A 177 11.52 -1.31 6.12
CA ASN A 177 10.47 -2.32 6.24
C ASN A 177 9.98 -2.44 7.69
N PRO A 178 8.76 -1.98 8.00
CA PRO A 178 8.22 -2.01 9.35
C PRO A 178 7.95 -3.43 9.89
N ALA A 179 7.84 -4.44 9.01
CA ALA A 179 7.63 -5.84 9.40
C ALA A 179 8.85 -6.47 10.09
N TYR A 180 10.02 -5.86 10.01
CA TYR A 180 11.22 -6.34 10.67
C TYR A 180 11.35 -5.84 12.12
N ASN A 181 12.22 -6.45 12.90
CA ASN A 181 12.53 -5.98 14.27
C ASN A 181 13.11 -4.55 14.23
N GLN A 182 12.91 -3.79 15.29
CA GLN A 182 13.25 -2.36 15.31
C GLN A 182 14.70 -2.06 14.87
N GLY A 183 15.66 -2.89 15.20
CA GLY A 183 17.07 -2.72 14.79
C GLY A 183 17.36 -3.09 13.33
N ALA A 184 16.47 -3.83 12.65
CA ALA A 184 16.66 -4.34 11.29
C ALA A 184 15.71 -3.72 10.26
N ARG A 185 14.93 -2.70 10.62
CA ARG A 185 13.94 -2.09 9.73
C ARG A 185 14.56 -1.34 8.55
N TRP A 186 15.78 -0.81 8.71
CA TRP A 186 16.54 -0.16 7.66
C TRP A 186 17.28 -1.20 6.82
N VAL A 187 16.61 -1.72 5.80
CA VAL A 187 17.08 -2.82 4.93
C VAL A 187 18.31 -2.40 4.11
N PHE A 188 18.46 -1.12 3.85
CA PHE A 188 19.61 -0.57 3.11
C PHE A 188 20.95 -0.79 3.81
N GLN A 189 20.97 -0.85 5.15
CA GLN A 189 22.19 -1.11 5.92
C GLN A 189 22.73 -2.52 5.68
N ASP A 190 21.83 -3.52 5.55
CA ASP A 190 22.21 -4.89 5.28
C ASP A 190 22.78 -5.08 3.86
N PHE A 191 22.33 -4.25 2.92
CA PHE A 191 22.83 -4.29 1.54
C PHE A 191 24.26 -3.75 1.43
N ILE A 192 24.61 -2.72 2.22
CA ILE A 192 25.95 -2.14 2.26
C ILE A 192 26.89 -2.96 3.16
N SER A 193 26.36 -3.52 4.24
CA SER A 193 27.15 -4.27 5.23
C SER A 193 27.29 -5.76 4.93
N ARG A 194 26.79 -6.26 3.81
CA ARG A 194 27.15 -7.60 3.33
C ARG A 194 28.63 -7.62 3.01
N LYS A 195 29.43 -7.70 4.05
CA LYS A 195 30.79 -8.23 3.97
C LYS A 195 30.68 -9.62 3.38
N THR A 196 31.27 -9.77 2.22
CA THR A 196 31.69 -11.04 1.61
C THR A 196 32.11 -12.03 2.69
N TYR A 197 31.36 -13.11 2.81
CA TYR A 197 31.84 -14.35 3.40
C TYR A 197 32.35 -15.21 2.26
#